data_270e60be8c5225c7fde99c4b9ddc0998
#
_entry.id   270e60be8c5225c7fde99c4b9ddc0998
#
_cell.length_a   1.000
_cell.length_b   1.000
_cell.length_c   1.000
_cell.angle_alpha   90.00
_cell.angle_beta   90.00
_cell.angle_gamma   90.00
#
_symmetry.space_group_name_H-M   'P 1'
#
loop_
_entity.id
_entity.type
_entity.pdbx_description
1 polymer ?
#
loop_
_entity_poly.entity_id
_entity_poly.type
_entity_poly.pdbx_seq_one_letter_code
_entity_poly.pdbx_strand_id
1 'polypeptide(L)'
;MPDIRAMCAIGRRGQLGLNGRMPWEGARGPEYTADVRRFFELTRGHVILLGPRTYRSVPAFAHEDRTVVAIRSSEQPPDVIARYPDRVIYIGGGPPVWTAYAPFIRHWDITRLPYDGAADRWFDPAWIVAS
;
A
#
# COMPACT_ATOMS: atom_id res chain seq x y z
N MET A 1 8.76 18.42 6.63
CA MET A 1 7.84 17.79 5.66
C MET A 1 7.80 16.28 5.89
N PRO A 2 6.64 15.65 5.90
CA PRO A 2 6.60 14.20 5.93
C PRO A 2 7.19 13.59 4.65
N ASP A 3 7.78 12.42 4.80
CA ASP A 3 8.29 11.64 3.69
C ASP A 3 7.17 10.66 3.26
N ILE A 4 6.58 10.89 2.11
CA ILE A 4 5.41 10.14 1.65
C ILE A 4 5.82 9.12 0.59
N ARG A 5 5.61 7.85 0.91
CA ARG A 5 6.00 6.73 0.09
C ARG A 5 4.80 5.84 -0.20
N ALA A 6 4.83 5.14 -1.31
CA ALA A 6 3.87 4.09 -1.57
C ALA A 6 4.59 2.75 -1.66
N MET A 7 3.95 1.71 -1.18
CA MET A 7 4.43 0.35 -1.27
C MET A 7 3.35 -0.52 -1.86
N CYS A 8 3.68 -1.23 -2.92
CA CYS A 8 2.75 -2.21 -3.49
C CYS A 8 3.50 -3.39 -4.11
N ALA A 9 2.82 -4.52 -4.17
CA ALA A 9 3.26 -5.68 -4.90
C ALA A 9 2.35 -5.88 -6.11
N ILE A 10 2.93 -6.17 -7.26
CA ILE A 10 2.18 -6.42 -8.48
C ILE A 10 2.65 -7.72 -9.13
N GLY A 11 1.74 -8.35 -9.88
CA GLY A 11 2.08 -9.48 -10.72
C GLY A 11 2.85 -9.05 -11.97
N ARG A 12 3.17 -10.01 -12.83
CA ARG A 12 4.00 -9.78 -14.03
C ARG A 12 3.40 -8.77 -14.99
N ARG A 13 2.06 -8.68 -15.06
CA ARG A 13 1.34 -7.76 -15.95
C ARG A 13 0.72 -6.57 -15.22
N GLY A 14 1.09 -6.37 -13.95
CA GLY A 14 0.53 -5.29 -13.13
C GLY A 14 -0.71 -5.71 -12.33
N GLN A 15 -0.95 -6.99 -12.16
CA GLN A 15 -2.10 -7.48 -11.38
C GLN A 15 -1.99 -7.01 -9.93
N LEU A 16 -3.07 -6.44 -9.40
CA LEU A 16 -3.13 -5.94 -8.02
C LEU A 16 -4.19 -6.63 -7.18
N GLY A 17 -5.31 -6.99 -7.76
CA GLY A 17 -6.44 -7.52 -7.01
C GLY A 17 -7.29 -8.49 -7.79
N LEU A 18 -7.99 -9.35 -7.06
CA LEU A 18 -8.97 -10.28 -7.60
C LEU A 18 -10.00 -10.56 -6.52
N ASN A 19 -11.27 -10.24 -6.79
CA ASN A 19 -12.39 -10.46 -5.87
C ASN A 19 -12.17 -9.83 -4.48
N GLY A 20 -11.58 -8.64 -4.44
CA GLY A 20 -11.33 -7.90 -3.20
C GLY A 20 -10.12 -8.38 -2.41
N ARG A 21 -9.30 -9.26 -2.97
CA ARG A 21 -8.09 -9.80 -2.35
C ARG A 21 -6.92 -9.65 -3.30
N MET A 22 -5.70 -9.88 -2.79
CA MET A 22 -4.55 -10.01 -3.69
C MET A 22 -4.69 -11.28 -4.51
N PRO A 23 -4.38 -11.23 -5.84
CA PRO A 23 -4.61 -12.40 -6.70
C PRO A 23 -3.84 -13.65 -6.27
N TRP A 24 -2.71 -13.45 -5.61
CA TRP A 24 -1.83 -14.54 -5.14
C TRP A 24 -2.06 -14.90 -3.68
N GLU A 25 -3.12 -14.42 -3.06
CA GLU A 25 -3.41 -14.74 -1.66
C GLU A 25 -3.49 -16.24 -1.47
N GLY A 26 -2.75 -16.76 -0.50
CA GLY A 26 -2.61 -18.20 -0.29
C GLY A 26 -1.53 -18.86 -1.14
N ALA A 27 -0.91 -18.14 -2.08
CA ALA A 27 0.20 -18.67 -2.86
C ALA A 27 1.40 -18.96 -1.98
N ARG A 28 2.10 -20.04 -2.30
CA ARG A 28 3.30 -20.46 -1.58
C ARG A 28 4.53 -20.15 -2.42
N GLY A 29 5.59 -19.72 -1.75
CA GLY A 29 6.85 -19.44 -2.40
C GLY A 29 7.64 -18.39 -1.65
N PRO A 30 8.99 -18.43 -1.76
CA PRO A 30 9.84 -17.51 -1.01
C PRO A 30 9.63 -16.05 -1.41
N GLU A 31 9.27 -15.77 -2.66
CA GLU A 31 9.05 -14.40 -3.13
C GLU A 31 7.85 -13.75 -2.43
N TYR A 32 6.75 -14.50 -2.25
CA TYR A 32 5.55 -13.97 -1.59
C TYR A 32 5.79 -13.75 -0.10
N THR A 33 6.47 -14.69 0.54
CA THR A 33 6.82 -14.58 1.97
C THR A 33 7.77 -13.42 2.20
N ALA A 34 8.78 -13.27 1.34
CA ALA A 34 9.76 -12.18 1.45
C ALA A 34 9.10 -10.81 1.28
N ASP A 35 8.13 -10.69 0.39
CA ASP A 35 7.41 -9.42 0.17
C ASP A 35 6.65 -9.00 1.42
N VAL A 36 5.90 -9.92 2.03
CA VAL A 36 5.15 -9.63 3.25
C VAL A 36 6.09 -9.23 4.39
N ARG A 37 7.19 -9.97 4.57
CA ARG A 37 8.19 -9.67 5.59
C ARG A 37 8.81 -8.29 5.37
N ARG A 38 9.19 -7.98 4.15
CA ARG A 38 9.78 -6.69 3.79
C ARG A 38 8.83 -5.54 4.08
N PHE A 39 7.54 -5.70 3.78
CA PHE A 39 6.52 -4.69 4.07
C PHE A 39 6.50 -4.37 5.58
N PHE A 40 6.43 -5.40 6.42
CA PHE A 40 6.37 -5.19 7.85
C PHE A 40 7.68 -4.65 8.43
N GLU A 41 8.82 -5.03 7.89
CA GLU A 41 10.11 -4.51 8.33
C GLU A 41 10.29 -3.03 7.97
N LEU A 42 9.98 -2.67 6.73
CA LEU A 42 10.16 -1.28 6.26
C LEU A 42 9.19 -0.29 6.92
N THR A 43 8.00 -0.74 7.27
CA THR A 43 6.99 0.14 7.83
C THR A 43 7.05 0.26 9.35
N ARG A 44 7.88 -0.54 10.00
CA ARG A 44 8.02 -0.51 11.47
C ARG A 44 8.41 0.90 11.95
N GLY A 45 7.69 1.42 12.95
CA GLY A 45 7.92 2.75 13.50
C GLY A 45 7.35 3.89 12.66
N HIS A 46 6.71 3.58 11.52
CA HIS A 46 6.20 4.58 10.60
C HIS A 46 4.68 4.59 10.55
N VAL A 47 4.12 5.51 9.76
CA VAL A 47 2.68 5.62 9.54
C VAL A 47 2.31 4.86 8.28
N ILE A 48 1.21 4.10 8.34
CA ILE A 48 0.62 3.45 7.16
C ILE A 48 -0.80 3.97 7.01
N LEU A 49 -1.11 4.51 5.86
CA LEU A 49 -2.47 4.94 5.50
C LEU A 49 -3.08 3.88 4.58
N LEU A 50 -4.26 3.41 4.93
CA LEU A 50 -4.96 2.34 4.22
C LEU A 50 -6.42 2.69 4.03
N GLY A 51 -7.02 2.20 2.95
CA GLY A 51 -8.48 2.19 2.83
C GLY A 51 -9.11 1.26 3.87
N PRO A 52 -10.41 1.43 4.15
CA PRO A 52 -11.06 0.68 5.25
C PRO A 52 -11.01 -0.83 5.09
N ARG A 53 -11.12 -1.33 3.85
CA ARG A 53 -11.09 -2.77 3.59
C ARG A 53 -9.70 -3.35 3.87
N THR A 54 -8.67 -2.70 3.38
CA THR A 54 -7.27 -3.12 3.60
C THR A 54 -6.91 -3.02 5.08
N TYR A 55 -7.37 -1.95 5.74
CA TYR A 55 -7.15 -1.77 7.18
C TYR A 55 -7.65 -2.97 7.99
N ARG A 56 -8.82 -3.50 7.65
CA ARG A 56 -9.40 -4.65 8.37
C ARG A 56 -8.59 -5.93 8.23
N SER A 57 -7.77 -6.04 7.18
CA SER A 57 -6.92 -7.22 6.96
C SER A 57 -5.57 -7.15 7.67
N VAL A 58 -5.24 -6.02 8.30
CA VAL A 58 -3.96 -5.84 8.97
C VAL A 58 -3.96 -6.67 10.26
N PRO A 59 -2.94 -7.53 10.47
CA PRO A 59 -2.86 -8.33 11.69
C PRO A 59 -2.60 -7.46 12.92
N ALA A 60 -3.07 -7.94 14.08
CA ALA A 60 -3.02 -7.20 15.34
C ALA A 60 -1.60 -6.76 15.71
N PHE A 61 -0.58 -7.61 15.47
CA PHE A 61 0.79 -7.28 15.85
C PHE A 61 1.31 -6.02 15.17
N ALA A 62 0.81 -5.73 13.96
CA ALA A 62 1.29 -4.58 13.20
C ALA A 62 0.90 -3.25 13.84
N HIS A 63 -0.19 -3.22 14.62
CA HIS A 63 -0.61 -2.02 15.33
C HIS A 63 0.28 -1.69 16.54
N GLU A 64 1.08 -2.63 17.00
CA GLU A 64 1.90 -2.45 18.19
C GLU A 64 3.18 -1.66 17.94
N ASP A 65 3.74 -1.75 16.73
CA ASP A 65 5.04 -1.18 16.40
C ASP A 65 5.01 -0.18 15.24
N ARG A 66 3.82 0.26 14.84
CA ARG A 66 3.61 1.30 13.80
C ARG A 66 2.25 1.94 13.96
N THR A 67 2.03 3.06 13.29
CA THR A 67 0.75 3.76 13.30
C THR A 67 -0.04 3.38 12.07
N VAL A 68 -1.08 2.57 12.24
CA VAL A 68 -1.94 2.10 11.14
C VAL A 68 -3.24 2.89 11.16
N VAL A 69 -3.55 3.56 10.05
CA VAL A 69 -4.69 4.48 9.96
C VAL A 69 -5.58 4.09 8.81
N ALA A 70 -6.87 3.90 9.10
CA ALA A 70 -7.90 3.77 8.07
C ALA A 70 -8.32 5.17 7.63
N ILE A 71 -8.24 5.43 6.33
CA ILE A 71 -8.66 6.73 5.78
C ILE A 71 -9.99 6.58 5.05
N ARG A 72 -10.74 7.66 5.05
CA ARG A 72 -12.05 7.72 4.39
C ARG A 72 -11.95 8.53 3.11
N SER A 73 -12.79 8.20 2.13
CA SER A 73 -12.85 8.95 0.86
C SER A 73 -13.27 10.41 1.03
N SER A 74 -13.94 10.73 2.13
CA SER A 74 -14.36 12.11 2.46
C SER A 74 -13.20 12.96 3.01
N GLU A 75 -12.10 12.34 3.44
CA GLU A 75 -10.96 13.07 3.97
C GLU A 75 -10.04 13.53 2.85
N GLN A 76 -9.59 14.79 2.93
CA GLN A 76 -8.67 15.33 1.93
C GLN A 76 -7.24 14.91 2.26
N PRO A 77 -6.46 14.42 1.26
CA PRO A 77 -5.08 14.01 1.49
C PRO A 77 -4.22 15.03 2.24
N PRO A 78 -4.21 16.33 1.91
CA PRO A 78 -3.40 17.29 2.66
C PRO A 78 -3.73 17.35 4.15
N ASP A 79 -5.02 17.21 4.50
CA ASP A 79 -5.45 17.25 5.91
C ASP A 79 -4.97 16.02 6.66
N VAL A 80 -5.04 14.85 6.03
CA VAL A 80 -4.57 13.61 6.65
C VAL A 80 -3.05 13.64 6.83
N ILE A 81 -2.32 14.04 5.81
CA ILE A 81 -0.86 14.13 5.84
C ILE A 81 -0.40 15.10 6.94
N ALA A 82 -1.11 16.20 7.13
CA ALA A 82 -0.77 17.22 8.12
C ALA A 82 -0.86 16.72 9.57
N ARG A 83 -1.53 15.60 9.80
CA ARG A 83 -1.60 14.98 11.15
C ARG A 83 -0.29 14.33 11.58
N TYR A 84 0.61 14.07 10.63
CA TYR A 84 1.84 13.31 10.86
C TYR A 84 3.07 14.07 10.36
N PRO A 85 3.33 15.26 10.92
CA PRO A 85 4.50 16.05 10.49
C PRO A 85 5.80 15.32 10.84
N ASP A 86 6.78 15.43 9.95
CA ASP A 86 8.12 14.86 10.14
C ASP A 86 8.14 13.33 10.30
N ARG A 87 7.11 12.66 9.82
CA ARG A 87 7.02 11.20 9.84
C ARG A 87 7.21 10.64 8.44
N VAL A 88 7.63 9.39 8.36
CA VAL A 88 7.55 8.63 7.12
C VAL A 88 6.14 8.04 7.04
N ILE A 89 5.46 8.32 5.93
CA ILE A 89 4.09 7.88 5.68
C ILE A 89 4.09 6.93 4.49
N TYR A 90 3.63 5.72 4.70
CA TYR A 90 3.45 4.74 3.63
C TYR A 90 1.98 4.68 3.21
N ILE A 91 1.74 4.83 1.92
CA ILE A 91 0.41 4.67 1.34
C ILE A 91 0.29 3.21 0.91
N GLY A 92 -0.50 2.44 1.66
CA GLY A 92 -0.51 0.98 1.53
C GLY A 92 -1.64 0.41 0.69
N GLY A 93 -2.50 1.22 0.14
CA GLY A 93 -3.54 0.78 -0.77
C GLY A 93 -4.94 0.82 -0.21
N GLY A 94 -5.90 0.50 -0.99
CA GLY A 94 -5.82 0.01 -2.38
C GLY A 94 -5.86 1.10 -3.47
N PRO A 95 -6.25 0.72 -4.69
CA PRO A 95 -6.25 1.63 -5.84
C PRO A 95 -6.93 2.98 -5.62
N PRO A 96 -8.10 3.09 -4.98
CA PRO A 96 -8.69 4.40 -4.72
C PRO A 96 -7.80 5.30 -3.85
N VAL A 97 -7.09 4.71 -2.89
CA VAL A 97 -6.18 5.45 -2.01
C VAL A 97 -4.96 5.91 -2.79
N TRP A 98 -4.35 5.05 -3.58
CA TRP A 98 -3.22 5.43 -4.42
C TRP A 98 -3.61 6.50 -5.42
N THR A 99 -4.80 6.42 -6.02
CA THR A 99 -5.29 7.45 -6.94
C THR A 99 -5.40 8.81 -6.24
N ALA A 100 -6.00 8.85 -5.06
CA ALA A 100 -6.20 10.09 -4.33
C ALA A 100 -4.89 10.70 -3.82
N TYR A 101 -3.93 9.86 -3.41
CA TYR A 101 -2.69 10.30 -2.78
C TYR A 101 -1.51 10.40 -3.74
N ALA A 102 -1.66 9.93 -4.98
CA ALA A 102 -0.57 9.91 -5.97
C ALA A 102 0.17 11.23 -6.11
N PRO A 103 -0.50 12.42 -6.16
CA PRO A 103 0.22 13.68 -6.30
C PRO A 103 1.17 13.99 -5.15
N PHE A 104 1.00 13.35 -4.00
CA PHE A 104 1.79 13.59 -2.79
C PHE A 104 2.88 12.55 -2.56
N ILE A 105 2.83 11.43 -3.31
CA ILE A 105 3.80 10.34 -3.13
C ILE A 105 5.12 10.73 -3.79
N ARG A 106 6.21 10.64 -3.02
CA ARG A 106 7.55 11.00 -3.47
C ARG A 106 8.37 9.79 -3.92
N HIS A 107 8.01 8.61 -3.43
CA HIS A 107 8.75 7.40 -3.74
C HIS A 107 7.79 6.22 -3.84
N TRP A 108 7.90 5.45 -4.92
CA TRP A 108 7.14 4.22 -5.14
C TRP A 108 8.07 3.03 -4.98
N ASP A 109 7.76 2.18 -4.01
CA ASP A 109 8.45 0.92 -3.79
C ASP A 109 7.55 -0.20 -4.33
N ILE A 110 7.90 -0.71 -5.51
CA ILE A 110 7.08 -1.68 -6.23
C ILE A 110 7.82 -3.01 -6.29
N THR A 111 7.20 -4.05 -5.72
CA THR A 111 7.71 -5.41 -5.82
C THR A 111 6.98 -6.14 -6.93
N ARG A 112 7.72 -6.73 -7.86
CA ARG A 112 7.15 -7.57 -8.91
C ARG A 112 7.23 -9.03 -8.49
N LEU A 113 6.06 -9.66 -8.37
CA LEU A 113 5.93 -11.06 -7.99
C LEU A 113 5.76 -11.93 -9.24
N PRO A 114 6.10 -13.23 -9.15
CA PRO A 114 6.03 -14.12 -10.31
C PRO A 114 4.60 -14.53 -10.71
N TYR A 115 3.60 -13.92 -10.11
CA TYR A 115 2.20 -14.20 -10.44
C TYR A 115 1.85 -13.65 -11.81
N ASP A 116 1.18 -14.47 -12.63
CA ASP A 116 0.71 -14.08 -13.97
C ASP A 116 -0.71 -14.58 -14.27
N GLY A 117 -1.50 -14.78 -13.23
CA GLY A 117 -2.88 -15.25 -13.36
C GLY A 117 -3.91 -14.14 -13.52
N ALA A 118 -5.17 -14.47 -13.25
CA ALA A 118 -6.29 -13.55 -13.38
C ALA A 118 -6.23 -12.40 -12.37
N ALA A 119 -6.81 -11.25 -12.75
CA ALA A 119 -6.97 -10.11 -11.88
C ALA A 119 -8.15 -9.26 -12.35
N ASP A 120 -8.73 -8.49 -11.42
CA ASP A 120 -9.77 -7.51 -11.73
C ASP A 120 -9.39 -6.10 -11.25
N ARG A 121 -8.20 -5.94 -10.67
CA ARG A 121 -7.59 -4.66 -10.33
C ARG A 121 -6.15 -4.66 -10.82
N TRP A 122 -5.73 -3.53 -11.37
CA TRP A 122 -4.44 -3.40 -12.05
C TRP A 122 -3.71 -2.15 -11.57
N PHE A 123 -2.39 -2.21 -11.56
CA PHE A 123 -1.56 -1.04 -11.30
C PHE A 123 -1.74 -0.02 -12.44
N ASP A 124 -1.98 1.23 -12.06
CA ASP A 124 -2.14 2.32 -13.02
C ASP A 124 -0.83 3.12 -13.10
N PRO A 125 -0.12 3.08 -14.24
CA PRO A 125 1.11 3.85 -14.41
C PRO A 125 0.92 5.36 -14.23
N ALA A 126 -0.30 5.86 -14.39
CA ALA A 126 -0.60 7.28 -14.17
C ALA A 126 -0.35 7.72 -12.72
N TRP A 127 -0.38 6.81 -11.76
CA TRP A 127 -0.08 7.15 -10.37
C TRP A 127 1.37 7.65 -10.22
N ILE A 128 2.30 7.02 -10.90
CA ILE A 128 3.72 7.43 -10.85
C ILE A 128 3.90 8.78 -11.55
N VAL A 129 3.22 9.00 -12.66
CA VAL A 129 3.29 10.26 -13.39
C VAL A 129 2.72 11.41 -12.57
N ALA A 130 1.69 11.15 -11.77
CA ALA A 130 1.05 12.15 -10.92
C ALA A 130 1.90 12.56 -9.70
N SER A 131 2.82 11.68 -9.31
CA SER A 131 3.64 11.92 -8.10
C SER A 131 4.77 12.92 -8.31
#